data_7ade7c1df1fa14b6ac8fb4c167528893
#
_entry.id   7ade7c1df1fa14b6ac8fb4c167528893
#
_cell.length_a   1.000
_cell.length_b   1.000
_cell.length_c   1.000
_cell.angle_alpha   90.00
_cell.angle_beta   90.00
_cell.angle_gamma   90.00
#
_symmetry.space_group_name_H-M   'P 1'
#
loop_
_entity.id
_entity.type
_entity.pdbx_description
1 polymer ?
#
loop_
_entity_poly.entity_id
_entity_poly.type
_entity_poly.pdbx_seq_one_letter_code
_entity_poly.pdbx_strand_id
1 'polypeptide(L)'
;GAQGWGECVTLGWPGYNAEYTAGAIQVIKEYLAPIVLGNDWTPDGVHAAMKVVRGHHIARASVGTAVLDVWLRRASTSLGDYLGATRAEVDCGVSVGIPTSESIEDLLEEVGMYVDAGYRRIKLKIEPGWDIEPVAVVRERWPTIPLQVDANQAYSREHAHHLARLDEFDLLLIEQPLEEEDWWGHTLIARACSTPICLDESILSTESAESAIEFGAASNINIKPGRVGGFLEAKKIHDLCLSREVPVWCGGMLETGIGRAANVALAALPGFTLPGDTSASNRYYAEDVTEPFVLRDGRLAVPTGPGIGVVPIPENLRSMAVAVEELTSS
;
A
#
# COMPACT_ATOMS: atom_id res chain seq x y z
N GLY A 1 -4.15 -25.92 17.12
CA GLY A 1 -4.03 -24.58 17.67
C GLY A 1 -4.65 -23.57 16.72
N ALA A 2 -4.80 -22.30 17.14
CA ALA A 2 -5.26 -21.24 16.23
C ALA A 2 -4.18 -20.97 15.19
N GLN A 3 -4.59 -20.75 13.93
CA GLN A 3 -3.71 -20.35 12.83
C GLN A 3 -3.88 -18.88 12.57
N GLY A 4 -2.78 -18.19 12.17
CA GLY A 4 -2.79 -16.83 11.71
C GLY A 4 -2.01 -16.67 10.42
N TRP A 5 -2.42 -15.70 9.64
CA TRP A 5 -1.92 -15.45 8.30
C TRP A 5 -1.30 -14.07 8.19
N GLY A 6 -0.19 -13.99 7.50
CA GLY A 6 0.47 -12.75 7.11
C GLY A 6 1.13 -12.92 5.76
N GLU A 7 1.20 -11.86 4.99
CA GLU A 7 1.76 -11.87 3.64
C GLU A 7 2.95 -10.93 3.55
N CYS A 8 4.05 -11.43 2.98
CA CYS A 8 5.25 -10.65 2.69
C CYS A 8 5.23 -10.22 1.22
N VAL A 9 4.91 -8.96 0.98
CA VAL A 9 4.62 -8.42 -0.36
C VAL A 9 5.85 -7.83 -1.07
N THR A 10 7.04 -8.36 -0.76
CA THR A 10 8.27 -7.95 -1.46
C THR A 10 8.25 -8.40 -2.92
N LEU A 11 8.88 -7.61 -3.78
CA LEU A 11 9.13 -8.00 -5.17
C LEU A 11 10.24 -9.07 -5.25
N GLY A 12 10.35 -9.74 -6.39
CA GLY A 12 11.43 -10.72 -6.65
C GLY A 12 12.84 -10.10 -6.68
N TRP A 13 12.93 -8.79 -6.85
CA TRP A 13 14.16 -7.98 -6.89
C TRP A 13 13.96 -6.67 -6.13
N PRO A 14 15.01 -5.98 -5.68
CA PRO A 14 14.91 -4.73 -4.91
C PRO A 14 14.59 -3.52 -5.80
N GLY A 15 13.37 -3.47 -6.34
CA GLY A 15 12.95 -2.45 -7.31
C GLY A 15 11.96 -1.44 -6.78
N TYR A 16 11.38 -1.70 -5.59
CA TYR A 16 10.52 -0.74 -4.89
C TYR A 16 11.26 -0.13 -3.69
N ASN A 17 11.89 -0.96 -2.90
CA ASN A 17 12.80 -0.60 -1.80
C ASN A 17 13.91 -1.64 -1.71
N ALA A 18 14.75 -1.58 -0.68
CA ALA A 18 15.87 -2.49 -0.49
C ALA A 18 15.46 -3.95 -0.20
N GLU A 19 14.19 -4.21 0.17
CA GLU A 19 13.72 -5.57 0.46
C GLU A 19 13.32 -6.31 -0.82
N TYR A 20 13.63 -7.58 -0.89
CA TYR A 20 13.25 -8.49 -1.96
C TYR A 20 12.98 -9.89 -1.42
N THR A 21 12.24 -10.70 -2.17
CA THR A 21 11.67 -11.96 -1.69
C THR A 21 12.69 -12.91 -1.07
N ALA A 22 13.82 -13.17 -1.74
CA ALA A 22 14.83 -14.08 -1.21
C ALA A 22 15.45 -13.57 0.09
N GLY A 23 15.76 -12.27 0.18
CA GLY A 23 16.26 -11.64 1.40
C GLY A 23 15.24 -11.66 2.54
N ALA A 24 13.97 -11.38 2.23
CA ALA A 24 12.89 -11.41 3.21
C ALA A 24 12.68 -12.83 3.78
N ILE A 25 12.70 -13.86 2.94
CA ILE A 25 12.63 -15.27 3.38
C ILE A 25 13.76 -15.59 4.36
N GLN A 26 15.00 -15.21 4.03
CA GLN A 26 16.14 -15.43 4.91
C GLN A 26 15.98 -14.72 6.26
N VAL A 27 15.58 -13.44 6.24
CA VAL A 27 15.36 -12.65 7.47
C VAL A 27 14.25 -13.24 8.32
N ILE A 28 13.17 -13.68 7.71
CA ILE A 28 12.07 -14.33 8.43
C ILE A 28 12.59 -15.61 9.12
N LYS A 29 13.32 -16.46 8.39
CA LYS A 29 13.81 -17.75 8.90
C LYS A 29 14.84 -17.60 10.01
N GLU A 30 15.85 -16.76 9.79
CA GLU A 30 17.04 -16.73 10.64
C GLU A 30 16.89 -15.77 11.83
N TYR A 31 16.07 -14.74 11.72
CA TYR A 31 15.98 -13.66 12.71
C TYR A 31 14.59 -13.45 13.29
N LEU A 32 13.52 -13.46 12.49
CA LEU A 32 12.19 -13.16 13.00
C LEU A 32 11.48 -14.37 13.59
N ALA A 33 11.54 -15.53 12.92
CA ALA A 33 10.90 -16.74 13.43
C ALA A 33 11.47 -17.18 14.81
N PRO A 34 12.78 -17.13 15.08
CA PRO A 34 13.32 -17.43 16.42
C PRO A 34 12.82 -16.49 17.51
N ILE A 35 12.49 -15.23 17.19
CA ILE A 35 11.90 -14.30 18.16
C ILE A 35 10.48 -14.73 18.49
N VAL A 36 9.69 -15.14 17.48
CA VAL A 36 8.24 -15.33 17.59
C VAL A 36 7.87 -16.71 18.09
N LEU A 37 8.57 -17.74 17.62
CA LEU A 37 8.25 -19.14 17.93
C LEU A 37 8.47 -19.45 19.41
N GLY A 38 7.58 -20.27 19.98
CA GLY A 38 7.67 -20.72 21.38
C GLY A 38 7.19 -19.69 22.42
N ASN A 39 6.75 -18.51 22.00
CA ASN A 39 6.28 -17.46 22.90
C ASN A 39 4.81 -17.13 22.64
N ASP A 40 4.12 -16.67 23.68
CA ASP A 40 2.74 -16.16 23.56
C ASP A 40 2.77 -14.63 23.53
N TRP A 41 2.67 -14.09 22.33
CA TRP A 41 2.83 -12.66 22.06
C TRP A 41 1.51 -11.91 22.09
N THR A 42 1.55 -10.71 22.66
CA THR A 42 0.59 -9.66 22.28
C THR A 42 1.04 -8.97 21.00
N PRO A 43 0.14 -8.36 20.22
CA PRO A 43 0.51 -7.64 18.99
C PRO A 43 1.58 -6.57 19.21
N ASP A 44 1.46 -5.76 20.26
CA ASP A 44 2.45 -4.73 20.61
C ASP A 44 3.78 -5.35 21.06
N GLY A 45 3.73 -6.42 21.83
CA GLY A 45 4.92 -7.13 22.31
C GLY A 45 5.77 -7.69 21.18
N VAL A 46 5.16 -8.38 20.21
CA VAL A 46 5.88 -8.92 19.05
C VAL A 46 6.42 -7.81 18.16
N HIS A 47 5.63 -6.75 17.93
CA HIS A 47 6.10 -5.59 17.16
C HIS A 47 7.35 -4.97 17.78
N ALA A 48 7.35 -4.76 19.09
CA ALA A 48 8.51 -4.23 19.81
C ALA A 48 9.72 -5.17 19.77
N ALA A 49 9.51 -6.48 19.98
CA ALA A 49 10.57 -7.47 19.97
C ALA A 49 11.28 -7.58 18.61
N MET A 50 10.53 -7.48 17.51
CA MET A 50 11.09 -7.56 16.16
C MET A 50 11.84 -6.29 15.73
N LYS A 51 11.75 -5.16 16.46
CA LYS A 51 12.48 -3.92 16.14
C LYS A 51 14.01 -4.06 16.23
N VAL A 52 14.53 -5.12 16.86
CA VAL A 52 15.97 -5.41 16.88
C VAL A 52 16.50 -5.74 15.47
N VAL A 53 15.63 -6.25 14.60
CA VAL A 53 15.94 -6.47 13.18
C VAL A 53 15.75 -5.14 12.44
N ARG A 54 16.86 -4.50 12.08
CA ARG A 54 16.85 -3.18 11.41
C ARG A 54 16.43 -3.28 9.97
N GLY A 55 15.69 -2.26 9.49
CA GLY A 55 15.09 -2.33 8.15
C GLY A 55 14.08 -3.48 8.04
N HIS A 56 14.02 -4.14 6.90
CA HIS A 56 13.18 -5.32 6.66
C HIS A 56 11.74 -5.16 7.17
N HIS A 57 11.16 -4.01 6.85
CA HIS A 57 9.84 -3.60 7.34
C HIS A 57 8.75 -4.53 6.82
N ILE A 58 8.84 -4.94 5.52
CA ILE A 58 7.86 -5.83 4.89
C ILE A 58 7.93 -7.23 5.51
N ALA A 59 9.15 -7.75 5.73
CA ALA A 59 9.33 -9.03 6.41
C ALA A 59 8.79 -8.99 7.85
N ARG A 60 9.06 -7.93 8.62
CA ARG A 60 8.51 -7.74 9.97
C ARG A 60 6.98 -7.60 9.97
N ALA A 61 6.44 -6.85 9.00
CA ALA A 61 5.01 -6.67 8.85
C ALA A 61 4.29 -8.00 8.62
N SER A 62 4.84 -8.88 7.77
CA SER A 62 4.22 -10.18 7.47
C SER A 62 4.13 -11.06 8.71
N VAL A 63 5.22 -11.18 9.47
CA VAL A 63 5.25 -11.98 10.71
C VAL A 63 4.35 -11.35 11.79
N GLY A 64 4.42 -10.02 11.95
CA GLY A 64 3.57 -9.30 12.90
C GLY A 64 2.09 -9.42 12.59
N THR A 65 1.71 -9.41 11.31
CA THR A 65 0.33 -9.61 10.87
C THR A 65 -0.16 -11.03 11.17
N ALA A 66 0.68 -12.06 10.96
CA ALA A 66 0.32 -13.43 11.32
C ALA A 66 0.03 -13.59 12.83
N VAL A 67 0.85 -12.97 13.68
CA VAL A 67 0.63 -12.96 15.14
C VAL A 67 -0.62 -12.18 15.51
N LEU A 68 -0.83 -11.01 14.92
CA LEU A 68 -2.02 -10.21 15.12
C LEU A 68 -3.28 -10.98 14.71
N ASP A 69 -3.26 -11.67 13.57
CA ASP A 69 -4.37 -12.48 13.08
C ASP A 69 -4.72 -13.62 14.06
N VAL A 70 -3.72 -14.37 14.58
CA VAL A 70 -3.96 -15.38 15.64
C VAL A 70 -4.61 -14.76 16.85
N TRP A 71 -4.09 -13.63 17.32
CA TRP A 71 -4.59 -12.96 18.52
C TRP A 71 -6.03 -12.51 18.35
N LEU A 72 -6.37 -11.91 17.23
CA LEU A 72 -7.71 -11.45 16.89
C LEU A 72 -8.69 -12.63 16.71
N ARG A 73 -8.26 -13.72 16.07
CA ARG A 73 -9.08 -14.95 15.94
C ARG A 73 -9.44 -15.54 17.31
N ARG A 74 -8.48 -15.58 18.25
CA ARG A 74 -8.74 -16.01 19.63
C ARG A 74 -9.74 -15.09 20.34
N ALA A 75 -9.67 -13.78 20.07
CA ALA A 75 -10.58 -12.80 20.62
C ALA A 75 -11.93 -12.71 19.88
N SER A 76 -12.12 -13.45 18.79
CA SER A 76 -13.30 -13.36 17.91
C SER A 76 -13.56 -11.94 17.41
N THR A 77 -12.50 -11.16 17.17
CA THR A 77 -12.55 -9.76 16.74
C THR A 77 -12.01 -9.64 15.32
N SER A 78 -12.64 -8.83 14.46
CA SER A 78 -12.12 -8.53 13.12
C SER A 78 -10.96 -7.54 13.21
N LEU A 79 -10.06 -7.55 12.19
CA LEU A 79 -9.00 -6.56 12.08
C LEU A 79 -9.59 -5.14 11.94
N GLY A 80 -10.68 -4.99 11.18
CA GLY A 80 -11.36 -3.71 11.03
C GLY A 80 -11.84 -3.14 12.36
N ASP A 81 -12.55 -3.94 13.18
CA ASP A 81 -13.02 -3.52 14.50
C ASP A 81 -11.85 -3.16 15.43
N TYR A 82 -10.79 -3.98 15.41
CA TYR A 82 -9.59 -3.73 16.23
C TYR A 82 -8.89 -2.42 15.89
N LEU A 83 -8.79 -2.09 14.59
CA LEU A 83 -8.18 -0.85 14.13
C LEU A 83 -9.10 0.37 14.27
N GLY A 84 -10.42 0.17 14.43
CA GLY A 84 -11.40 1.24 14.54
C GLY A 84 -12.01 1.65 13.19
N ALA A 85 -12.23 0.69 12.29
CA ALA A 85 -12.92 0.91 11.04
C ALA A 85 -14.35 1.45 11.27
N THR A 86 -14.76 2.41 10.43
CA THR A 86 -16.07 3.06 10.51
C THR A 86 -16.92 2.85 9.26
N ARG A 87 -16.35 2.22 8.23
CA ARG A 87 -17.00 1.97 6.95
C ARG A 87 -17.13 0.49 6.68
N ALA A 88 -18.23 0.09 6.08
CA ALA A 88 -18.49 -1.30 5.65
C ALA A 88 -17.88 -1.60 4.26
N GLU A 89 -17.57 -0.56 3.50
CA GLU A 89 -16.99 -0.65 2.15
C GLU A 89 -15.94 0.46 1.98
N VAL A 90 -14.97 0.23 1.10
CA VAL A 90 -13.92 1.20 0.77
C VAL A 90 -13.93 1.50 -0.72
N ASP A 91 -13.75 2.77 -1.08
CA ASP A 91 -13.57 3.21 -2.46
C ASP A 91 -12.23 2.72 -3.00
N CYS A 92 -12.25 2.16 -4.21
CA CYS A 92 -11.07 1.55 -4.82
C CYS A 92 -10.56 2.39 -5.99
N GLY A 93 -9.27 2.63 -5.98
CA GLY A 93 -8.51 3.13 -7.10
C GLY A 93 -7.71 2.01 -7.77
N VAL A 94 -7.14 2.35 -8.91
CA VAL A 94 -6.26 1.45 -9.65
C VAL A 94 -5.03 2.21 -10.16
N SER A 95 -3.89 1.52 -10.20
CA SER A 95 -2.66 2.03 -10.79
C SER A 95 -2.50 1.49 -12.22
N VAL A 96 -2.22 2.39 -13.14
CA VAL A 96 -1.94 2.11 -14.55
C VAL A 96 -0.47 2.37 -14.80
N GLY A 97 0.25 1.36 -15.28
CA GLY A 97 1.67 1.43 -15.61
C GLY A 97 1.93 2.25 -16.87
N ILE A 98 3.20 2.50 -17.15
CA ILE A 98 3.62 2.96 -18.46
C ILE A 98 3.53 1.77 -19.42
N PRO A 99 2.75 1.84 -20.52
CA PRO A 99 2.67 0.76 -21.47
C PRO A 99 4.06 0.44 -22.04
N THR A 100 4.39 -0.84 -22.21
CA THR A 100 5.69 -1.25 -22.78
C THR A 100 5.90 -0.72 -24.20
N SER A 101 4.81 -0.44 -24.92
CA SER A 101 4.81 0.18 -26.25
C SER A 101 5.05 1.69 -26.20
N GLU A 102 4.95 2.32 -25.02
CA GLU A 102 4.89 3.78 -24.85
C GLU A 102 3.82 4.43 -25.74
N SER A 103 2.71 3.71 -25.99
CA SER A 103 1.62 4.16 -26.85
C SER A 103 0.53 4.83 -26.04
N ILE A 104 0.10 6.00 -26.47
CA ILE A 104 -1.05 6.71 -25.89
C ILE A 104 -2.34 5.93 -26.10
N GLU A 105 -2.49 5.24 -27.24
CA GLU A 105 -3.64 4.40 -27.52
C GLU A 105 -3.76 3.27 -26.49
N ASP A 106 -2.66 2.57 -26.21
CA ASP A 106 -2.64 1.47 -25.23
C ASP A 106 -2.94 1.99 -23.81
N LEU A 107 -2.41 3.17 -23.45
CA LEU A 107 -2.74 3.83 -22.18
C LEU A 107 -4.23 4.12 -22.08
N LEU A 108 -4.83 4.73 -23.11
CA LEU A 108 -6.25 5.07 -23.11
C LEU A 108 -7.13 3.81 -23.08
N GLU A 109 -6.74 2.74 -23.74
CA GLU A 109 -7.44 1.46 -23.70
C GLU A 109 -7.41 0.88 -22.27
N GLU A 110 -6.24 0.81 -21.63
CA GLU A 110 -6.11 0.29 -20.27
C GLU A 110 -6.88 1.15 -19.25
N VAL A 111 -6.77 2.48 -19.33
CA VAL A 111 -7.54 3.40 -18.47
C VAL A 111 -9.03 3.19 -18.70
N GLY A 112 -9.47 3.06 -19.94
CA GLY A 112 -10.87 2.83 -20.30
C GLY A 112 -11.43 1.57 -19.66
N MET A 113 -10.68 0.46 -19.70
CA MET A 113 -11.09 -0.79 -19.04
C MET A 113 -11.35 -0.60 -17.53
N TYR A 114 -10.51 0.19 -16.84
CA TYR A 114 -10.69 0.42 -15.40
C TYR A 114 -11.81 1.41 -15.08
N VAL A 115 -12.00 2.42 -15.92
CA VAL A 115 -13.14 3.34 -15.80
C VAL A 115 -14.46 2.57 -16.01
N ASP A 116 -14.53 1.70 -17.00
CA ASP A 116 -15.71 0.86 -17.29
C ASP A 116 -15.93 -0.19 -16.18
N ALA A 117 -14.86 -0.70 -15.55
CA ALA A 117 -14.95 -1.55 -14.36
C ALA A 117 -15.43 -0.79 -13.11
N GLY A 118 -15.53 0.55 -13.16
CA GLY A 118 -16.07 1.39 -12.12
C GLY A 118 -15.08 1.83 -11.05
N TYR A 119 -13.77 1.71 -11.27
CA TYR A 119 -12.77 2.22 -10.33
C TYR A 119 -12.96 3.72 -10.10
N ARG A 120 -12.84 4.15 -8.84
CA ARG A 120 -13.17 5.51 -8.40
C ARG A 120 -12.03 6.51 -8.49
N ARG A 121 -10.83 6.04 -8.77
CA ARG A 121 -9.64 6.84 -9.01
C ARG A 121 -8.69 6.08 -9.95
N ILE A 122 -8.12 6.81 -10.90
CA ILE A 122 -7.03 6.33 -11.75
C ILE A 122 -5.72 6.95 -11.28
N LYS A 123 -4.66 6.14 -11.15
CA LYS A 123 -3.29 6.57 -10.88
C LYS A 123 -2.42 6.21 -12.09
N LEU A 124 -1.81 7.21 -12.71
CA LEU A 124 -0.89 7.01 -13.83
C LEU A 124 0.55 7.00 -13.32
N LYS A 125 1.33 6.04 -13.78
CA LYS A 125 2.78 6.09 -13.61
C LYS A 125 3.36 7.12 -14.55
N ILE A 126 4.27 7.95 -14.03
CA ILE A 126 4.95 9.00 -14.80
C ILE A 126 6.46 8.95 -14.58
N GLU A 127 7.19 9.35 -15.60
CA GLU A 127 8.64 9.59 -15.57
C GLU A 127 9.02 10.70 -16.54
N PRO A 128 10.25 11.27 -16.47
CA PRO A 128 10.68 12.27 -17.42
C PRO A 128 10.53 11.83 -18.89
N GLY A 129 9.69 12.56 -19.64
CA GLY A 129 9.35 12.22 -21.04
C GLY A 129 8.02 11.48 -21.20
N TRP A 130 7.48 10.88 -20.14
CA TRP A 130 6.16 10.25 -20.10
C TRP A 130 5.35 10.79 -18.93
N ASP A 131 4.91 12.04 -19.04
CA ASP A 131 4.21 12.74 -17.94
C ASP A 131 3.10 13.67 -18.46
N ILE A 132 3.43 14.83 -18.98
CA ILE A 132 2.46 15.88 -19.32
C ILE A 132 1.47 15.40 -20.40
N GLU A 133 1.96 14.82 -21.50
CA GLU A 133 1.11 14.37 -22.62
C GLU A 133 0.19 13.22 -22.21
N PRO A 134 0.67 12.12 -21.58
CA PRO A 134 -0.20 11.05 -21.09
C PRO A 134 -1.29 11.55 -20.14
N VAL A 135 -0.94 12.45 -19.21
CA VAL A 135 -1.91 13.02 -18.26
C VAL A 135 -2.94 13.89 -18.98
N ALA A 136 -2.50 14.73 -19.93
CA ALA A 136 -3.37 15.61 -20.70
C ALA A 136 -4.43 14.81 -21.48
N VAL A 137 -4.03 13.77 -22.20
CA VAL A 137 -4.96 12.98 -23.03
C VAL A 137 -5.93 12.16 -22.18
N VAL A 138 -5.50 11.64 -21.02
CA VAL A 138 -6.40 10.97 -20.09
C VAL A 138 -7.39 11.95 -19.48
N ARG A 139 -6.95 13.15 -19.08
CA ARG A 139 -7.83 14.19 -18.55
C ARG A 139 -8.81 14.70 -19.60
N GLU A 140 -8.38 14.87 -20.85
CA GLU A 140 -9.28 15.25 -21.95
C GLU A 140 -10.36 14.19 -22.18
N ARG A 141 -10.00 12.91 -22.17
CA ARG A 141 -10.91 11.79 -22.42
C ARG A 141 -11.89 11.57 -21.27
N TRP A 142 -11.46 11.76 -20.02
CA TRP A 142 -12.27 11.63 -18.80
C TRP A 142 -12.15 12.87 -17.91
N PRO A 143 -12.87 13.95 -18.23
CA PRO A 143 -12.67 15.25 -17.59
C PRO A 143 -12.94 15.27 -16.08
N THR A 144 -13.73 14.33 -15.56
CA THR A 144 -14.19 14.34 -14.16
C THR A 144 -13.69 13.17 -13.33
N ILE A 145 -12.92 12.25 -13.93
CA ILE A 145 -12.40 11.11 -13.16
C ILE A 145 -11.38 11.62 -12.13
N PRO A 146 -11.46 11.20 -10.86
CA PRO A 146 -10.38 11.44 -9.92
C PRO A 146 -9.08 10.83 -10.44
N LEU A 147 -8.08 11.69 -10.70
CA LEU A 147 -6.81 11.35 -11.34
C LEU A 147 -5.66 11.76 -10.45
N GLN A 148 -4.68 10.89 -10.29
CA GLN A 148 -3.41 11.17 -9.64
C GLN A 148 -2.26 10.58 -10.43
N VAL A 149 -1.05 11.02 -10.14
CA VAL A 149 0.17 10.50 -10.77
C VAL A 149 1.13 9.99 -9.72
N ASP A 150 1.96 9.02 -10.11
CA ASP A 150 2.96 8.42 -9.27
C ASP A 150 4.29 8.32 -10.04
N ALA A 151 5.29 8.98 -9.53
CA ALA A 151 6.60 9.10 -10.14
C ALA A 151 7.61 8.03 -9.69
N ASN A 152 7.32 7.30 -8.62
CA ASN A 152 8.23 6.30 -8.05
C ASN A 152 9.70 6.77 -8.07
N GLN A 153 9.95 8.00 -7.60
CA GLN A 153 11.29 8.58 -7.45
C GLN A 153 12.00 8.94 -8.78
N ALA A 154 11.28 9.01 -9.90
CA ALA A 154 11.90 9.18 -11.23
C ALA A 154 12.47 10.58 -11.50
N TYR A 155 12.16 11.58 -10.69
CA TYR A 155 12.56 12.96 -10.91
C TYR A 155 13.72 13.40 -9.99
N SER A 156 14.27 14.57 -10.29
CA SER A 156 15.24 15.28 -9.45
C SER A 156 14.74 16.69 -9.10
N ARG A 157 15.42 17.38 -8.18
CA ARG A 157 15.08 18.75 -7.76
C ARG A 157 14.96 19.74 -8.92
N GLU A 158 15.71 19.51 -9.99
CA GLU A 158 15.72 20.38 -11.19
C GLU A 158 14.37 20.35 -11.93
N HIS A 159 13.58 19.29 -11.74
CA HIS A 159 12.28 19.14 -12.39
C HIS A 159 11.12 19.87 -11.67
N ALA A 160 11.39 20.65 -10.61
CA ALA A 160 10.33 21.33 -9.85
C ALA A 160 9.39 22.16 -10.75
N HIS A 161 9.94 22.99 -11.63
CA HIS A 161 9.14 23.79 -12.57
C HIS A 161 8.47 22.94 -13.67
N HIS A 162 9.06 21.81 -14.02
CA HIS A 162 8.45 20.90 -14.98
C HIS A 162 7.23 20.21 -14.36
N LEU A 163 7.36 19.70 -13.14
CA LEU A 163 6.26 19.05 -12.41
C LEU A 163 5.10 20.03 -12.13
N ALA A 164 5.38 21.31 -11.91
CA ALA A 164 4.35 22.34 -11.74
C ALA A 164 3.42 22.49 -12.97
N ARG A 165 3.82 22.02 -14.16
CA ARG A 165 2.92 21.97 -15.33
C ARG A 165 1.77 20.99 -15.16
N LEU A 166 1.91 20.02 -14.25
CA LEU A 166 0.84 19.07 -13.90
C LEU A 166 -0.33 19.75 -13.18
N ASP A 167 -0.14 20.94 -12.62
CA ASP A 167 -1.18 21.72 -11.95
C ASP A 167 -2.36 22.06 -12.85
N GLU A 168 -2.15 22.06 -14.19
CA GLU A 168 -3.22 22.34 -15.18
C GLU A 168 -4.26 21.22 -15.28
N PHE A 169 -3.96 20.01 -14.74
CA PHE A 169 -4.79 18.82 -14.96
C PHE A 169 -5.70 18.46 -13.77
N ASP A 170 -5.83 19.31 -12.76
CA ASP A 170 -6.70 19.07 -11.59
C ASP A 170 -6.46 17.67 -10.97
N LEU A 171 -5.20 17.36 -10.67
CA LEU A 171 -4.80 16.10 -10.08
C LEU A 171 -5.08 16.10 -8.58
N LEU A 172 -5.47 14.94 -8.03
CA LEU A 172 -5.60 14.75 -6.60
C LEU A 172 -4.26 14.94 -5.88
N LEU A 173 -3.18 14.45 -6.48
CA LEU A 173 -1.83 14.53 -5.93
C LEU A 173 -0.77 14.08 -6.95
N ILE A 174 0.48 14.44 -6.67
CA ILE A 174 1.70 13.90 -7.27
C ILE A 174 2.38 13.03 -6.21
N GLU A 175 2.50 11.72 -6.46
CA GLU A 175 3.08 10.76 -5.53
C GLU A 175 4.58 10.59 -5.79
N GLN A 176 5.37 10.62 -4.70
CA GLN A 176 6.80 10.34 -4.60
C GLN A 176 7.64 10.81 -5.79
N PRO A 177 7.74 12.12 -6.02
CA PRO A 177 8.46 12.64 -7.18
C PRO A 177 9.98 12.40 -7.13
N LEU A 178 10.59 12.41 -5.95
CA LEU A 178 12.03 12.30 -5.79
C LEU A 178 12.44 11.07 -4.98
N GLU A 179 13.74 10.79 -4.94
CA GLU A 179 14.36 9.78 -4.08
C GLU A 179 13.85 9.85 -2.64
N GLU A 180 13.69 8.71 -1.98
CA GLU A 180 13.04 8.58 -0.68
C GLU A 180 13.71 9.38 0.44
N GLU A 181 15.02 9.60 0.35
CA GLU A 181 15.79 10.36 1.34
C GLU A 181 15.88 11.87 1.05
N ASP A 182 15.34 12.33 -0.09
CA ASP A 182 15.44 13.74 -0.48
C ASP A 182 14.33 14.62 0.09
N TRP A 183 14.28 14.71 1.43
CA TRP A 183 13.32 15.54 2.17
C TRP A 183 13.31 17.01 1.75
N TRP A 184 14.51 17.57 1.55
CA TRP A 184 14.64 18.95 1.11
C TRP A 184 14.10 19.16 -0.30
N GLY A 185 14.41 18.22 -1.19
CA GLY A 185 13.90 18.26 -2.56
C GLY A 185 12.37 18.19 -2.59
N HIS A 186 11.74 17.29 -1.82
CA HIS A 186 10.29 17.22 -1.71
C HIS A 186 9.67 18.54 -1.22
N THR A 187 10.31 19.24 -0.26
CA THR A 187 9.89 20.57 0.18
C THR A 187 9.94 21.59 -0.95
N LEU A 188 10.96 21.53 -1.82
CA LEU A 188 11.06 22.41 -2.99
C LEU A 188 9.95 22.12 -4.01
N ILE A 189 9.69 20.84 -4.31
CA ILE A 189 8.59 20.45 -5.21
C ILE A 189 7.24 20.90 -4.64
N ALA A 190 6.98 20.66 -3.37
CA ALA A 190 5.72 21.06 -2.71
C ALA A 190 5.48 22.57 -2.71
N ARG A 191 6.55 23.38 -2.76
CA ARG A 191 6.44 24.85 -2.90
C ARG A 191 6.25 25.32 -4.35
N ALA A 192 6.71 24.53 -5.31
CA ALA A 192 6.61 24.85 -6.73
C ALA A 192 5.27 24.46 -7.35
N CYS A 193 4.66 23.37 -6.85
CA CYS A 193 3.39 22.84 -7.34
C CYS A 193 2.22 23.29 -6.47
N SER A 194 1.07 23.59 -7.08
CA SER A 194 -0.21 23.75 -6.37
C SER A 194 -0.91 22.42 -6.16
N THR A 195 -0.61 21.43 -6.99
CA THR A 195 -1.05 20.04 -6.79
C THR A 195 -0.43 19.47 -5.53
N PRO A 196 -1.21 18.85 -4.63
CA PRO A 196 -0.72 18.26 -3.40
C PRO A 196 0.39 17.22 -3.65
N ILE A 197 1.46 17.25 -2.85
CA ILE A 197 2.50 16.21 -2.88
C ILE A 197 2.16 15.12 -1.88
N CYS A 198 2.23 13.86 -2.33
CA CYS A 198 2.05 12.67 -1.52
C CYS A 198 3.37 11.92 -1.41
N LEU A 199 3.73 11.46 -0.23
CA LEU A 199 4.90 10.59 -0.05
C LEU A 199 4.50 9.15 0.21
N ASP A 200 5.20 8.24 -0.47
CA ASP A 200 5.13 6.78 -0.39
C ASP A 200 6.44 6.23 0.21
N GLU A 201 7.45 6.02 -0.59
CA GLU A 201 8.70 5.36 -0.21
C GLU A 201 9.41 6.07 0.95
N SER A 202 9.30 7.39 1.06
CA SER A 202 9.86 8.20 2.15
C SER A 202 9.20 7.93 3.52
N ILE A 203 8.02 7.32 3.57
CA ILE A 203 7.26 7.13 4.82
C ILE A 203 7.50 5.73 5.38
N LEU A 204 8.43 5.62 6.31
CA LEU A 204 8.82 4.34 6.93
C LEU A 204 8.32 4.17 8.37
N SER A 205 7.86 5.25 9.00
CA SER A 205 7.40 5.25 10.39
C SER A 205 6.51 6.47 10.68
N THR A 206 5.94 6.51 11.87
CA THR A 206 5.19 7.67 12.37
C THR A 206 6.07 8.92 12.40
N GLU A 207 7.35 8.78 12.80
CA GLU A 207 8.31 9.89 12.86
C GLU A 207 8.65 10.44 11.49
N SER A 208 8.76 9.58 10.46
CA SER A 208 8.99 10.05 9.08
C SER A 208 7.75 10.76 8.52
N ALA A 209 6.54 10.28 8.83
CA ALA A 209 5.30 10.96 8.46
C ALA A 209 5.17 12.33 9.13
N GLU A 210 5.48 12.42 10.43
CA GLU A 210 5.50 13.68 11.16
C GLU A 210 6.51 14.67 10.56
N SER A 211 7.72 14.19 10.27
CA SER A 211 8.76 15.01 9.63
C SER A 211 8.32 15.53 8.26
N ALA A 212 7.70 14.67 7.43
CA ALA A 212 7.20 15.06 6.12
C ALA A 212 6.20 16.22 6.20
N ILE A 213 5.27 16.13 7.16
CA ILE A 213 4.24 17.15 7.39
C ILE A 213 4.87 18.43 7.94
N GLU A 214 5.70 18.35 8.96
CA GLU A 214 6.33 19.51 9.61
C GLU A 214 7.27 20.29 8.67
N PHE A 215 7.98 19.60 7.79
CA PHE A 215 8.83 20.24 6.78
C PHE A 215 8.03 20.83 5.60
N GLY A 216 6.75 20.48 5.48
CA GLY A 216 5.93 20.82 4.34
C GLY A 216 6.39 20.10 3.06
N ALA A 217 6.95 18.91 3.20
CA ALA A 217 7.36 18.05 2.10
C ALA A 217 6.18 17.27 1.50
N ALA A 218 5.13 17.05 2.28
CA ALA A 218 3.92 16.38 1.84
C ALA A 218 2.68 17.00 2.50
N SER A 219 1.58 16.97 1.76
CA SER A 219 0.23 17.31 2.23
C SER A 219 -0.73 16.11 2.15
N ASN A 220 -0.26 14.98 1.66
CA ASN A 220 -0.93 13.68 1.64
C ASN A 220 0.07 12.58 1.97
N ILE A 221 -0.39 11.51 2.60
CA ILE A 221 0.45 10.34 2.91
C ILE A 221 -0.17 9.07 2.35
N ASN A 222 0.64 8.33 1.59
CA ASN A 222 0.33 6.95 1.23
C ASN A 222 0.76 6.03 2.38
N ILE A 223 -0.17 5.25 2.93
CA ILE A 223 0.11 4.28 3.99
C ILE A 223 0.11 2.87 3.41
N LYS A 224 1.27 2.21 3.41
CA LYS A 224 1.42 0.79 3.07
C LYS A 224 1.86 0.02 4.31
N PRO A 225 1.02 -0.85 4.88
CA PRO A 225 1.37 -1.57 6.12
C PRO A 225 2.68 -2.36 6.02
N GLY A 226 2.95 -2.98 4.87
CA GLY A 226 4.23 -3.67 4.64
C GLY A 226 5.41 -2.73 4.80
N ARG A 227 5.43 -1.61 4.09
CA ARG A 227 6.53 -0.63 4.08
C ARG A 227 6.78 -0.03 5.46
N VAL A 228 5.76 0.24 6.25
CA VAL A 228 5.92 0.88 7.58
C VAL A 228 6.15 -0.14 8.71
N GLY A 229 6.19 -1.43 8.41
CA GLY A 229 6.50 -2.48 9.39
C GLY A 229 5.30 -3.04 10.15
N GLY A 230 4.08 -2.88 9.62
CA GLY A 230 2.86 -3.54 10.11
C GLY A 230 1.69 -2.61 10.41
N PHE A 231 0.54 -3.22 10.73
CA PHE A 231 -0.73 -2.51 10.91
C PHE A 231 -0.76 -1.61 12.15
N LEU A 232 0.00 -1.92 13.21
CA LEU A 232 0.10 -1.06 14.39
C LEU A 232 0.79 0.27 14.07
N GLU A 233 1.86 0.23 13.28
CA GLU A 233 2.55 1.44 12.85
C GLU A 233 1.70 2.20 11.82
N ALA A 234 1.07 1.50 10.87
CA ALA A 234 0.15 2.10 9.90
C ALA A 234 -1.00 2.84 10.61
N LYS A 235 -1.55 2.28 11.69
CA LYS A 235 -2.58 2.95 12.50
C LYS A 235 -2.06 4.21 13.18
N LYS A 236 -0.84 4.19 13.73
CA LYS A 236 -0.24 5.39 14.35
C LYS A 236 -0.04 6.51 13.33
N ILE A 237 0.42 6.18 12.12
CA ILE A 237 0.55 7.14 11.02
C ILE A 237 -0.83 7.72 10.66
N HIS A 238 -1.85 6.86 10.53
CA HIS A 238 -3.22 7.30 10.29
C HIS A 238 -3.71 8.25 11.38
N ASP A 239 -3.54 7.89 12.66
CA ASP A 239 -4.01 8.70 13.80
C ASP A 239 -3.29 10.06 13.86
N LEU A 240 -1.98 10.10 13.57
CA LEU A 240 -1.21 11.33 13.42
C LEU A 240 -1.80 12.21 12.30
N CYS A 241 -1.95 11.64 11.10
CA CYS A 241 -2.47 12.38 9.95
C CYS A 241 -3.89 12.89 10.19
N LEU A 242 -4.76 12.07 10.78
CA LEU A 242 -6.11 12.47 11.15
C LEU A 242 -6.10 13.66 12.13
N SER A 243 -5.22 13.65 13.13
CA SER A 243 -5.08 14.75 14.10
C SER A 243 -4.54 16.05 13.50
N ARG A 244 -3.88 15.97 12.35
CA ARG A 244 -3.28 17.08 11.60
C ARG A 244 -4.11 17.46 10.37
N GLU A 245 -5.29 16.83 10.17
CA GLU A 245 -6.17 17.03 9.02
C GLU A 245 -5.46 16.77 7.67
N VAL A 246 -4.47 15.85 7.67
CA VAL A 246 -3.75 15.41 6.47
C VAL A 246 -4.46 14.19 5.87
N PRO A 247 -4.97 14.27 4.64
CA PRO A 247 -5.60 13.14 3.97
C PRO A 247 -4.64 11.98 3.78
N VAL A 248 -5.14 10.77 3.94
CA VAL A 248 -4.37 9.54 3.70
C VAL A 248 -5.14 8.60 2.78
N TRP A 249 -4.41 7.70 2.15
CA TRP A 249 -4.96 6.58 1.40
C TRP A 249 -4.09 5.34 1.58
N CYS A 250 -4.71 4.17 1.40
CA CYS A 250 -4.03 2.89 1.53
C CYS A 250 -3.40 2.52 0.19
N GLY A 251 -2.08 2.56 0.12
CA GLY A 251 -1.34 2.03 -1.01
C GLY A 251 -1.38 0.51 -1.05
N GLY A 252 -1.09 -0.06 -2.20
CA GLY A 252 -1.01 -1.50 -2.43
C GLY A 252 0.33 -1.91 -3.02
N MET A 253 0.59 -3.18 -2.89
CA MET A 253 1.60 -3.92 -3.62
C MET A 253 0.88 -4.98 -4.48
N LEU A 254 1.50 -6.13 -4.74
CA LEU A 254 0.86 -7.24 -5.45
C LEU A 254 0.24 -8.23 -4.47
N GLU A 255 -0.56 -7.73 -3.52
CA GLU A 255 -1.16 -8.58 -2.49
C GLU A 255 -2.11 -9.62 -3.07
N THR A 256 -2.05 -10.84 -2.51
CA THR A 256 -3.12 -11.82 -2.62
C THR A 256 -4.31 -11.42 -1.73
N GLY A 257 -5.35 -12.23 -1.69
CA GLY A 257 -6.49 -11.97 -0.82
C GLY A 257 -6.14 -11.87 0.68
N ILE A 258 -4.99 -12.40 1.12
CA ILE A 258 -4.52 -12.28 2.51
C ILE A 258 -4.16 -10.83 2.84
N GLY A 259 -3.23 -10.26 2.12
CA GLY A 259 -2.80 -8.87 2.34
C GLY A 259 -3.87 -7.87 1.95
N ARG A 260 -4.64 -8.17 0.89
CA ARG A 260 -5.75 -7.35 0.43
C ARG A 260 -6.84 -7.21 1.49
N ALA A 261 -7.24 -8.32 2.14
CA ALA A 261 -8.20 -8.30 3.26
C ALA A 261 -7.77 -7.33 4.35
N ALA A 262 -6.52 -7.40 4.74
CA ALA A 262 -5.96 -6.57 5.78
C ALA A 262 -5.84 -5.09 5.35
N ASN A 263 -5.46 -4.81 4.10
CA ASN A 263 -5.43 -3.45 3.55
C ASN A 263 -6.82 -2.83 3.45
N VAL A 264 -7.82 -3.60 3.03
CA VAL A 264 -9.24 -3.14 2.98
C VAL A 264 -9.74 -2.80 4.38
N ALA A 265 -9.41 -3.62 5.40
CA ALA A 265 -9.76 -3.32 6.79
C ALA A 265 -9.11 -2.02 7.29
N LEU A 266 -7.84 -1.77 6.96
CA LEU A 266 -7.15 -0.52 7.30
C LEU A 266 -7.77 0.68 6.55
N ALA A 267 -8.03 0.53 5.25
CA ALA A 267 -8.60 1.59 4.42
C ALA A 267 -10.01 2.02 4.89
N ALA A 268 -10.66 1.26 5.76
CA ALA A 268 -11.97 1.60 6.32
C ALA A 268 -11.92 2.54 7.53
N LEU A 269 -10.73 2.94 8.01
CA LEU A 269 -10.57 3.93 9.08
C LEU A 269 -10.97 5.34 8.61
N PRO A 270 -11.39 6.24 9.52
CA PRO A 270 -11.97 7.55 9.17
C PRO A 270 -11.08 8.42 8.28
N GLY A 271 -9.77 8.46 8.57
CA GLY A 271 -8.81 9.34 7.87
C GLY A 271 -8.47 8.91 6.44
N PHE A 272 -8.80 7.70 6.02
CA PHE A 272 -8.60 7.25 4.64
C PHE A 272 -9.68 7.84 3.73
N THR A 273 -9.51 9.08 3.35
CA THR A 273 -10.50 9.86 2.60
C THR A 273 -10.33 9.77 1.08
N LEU A 274 -9.19 9.29 0.61
CA LEU A 274 -8.92 9.09 -0.81
C LEU A 274 -9.04 7.59 -1.17
N PRO A 275 -9.50 7.25 -2.40
CA PRO A 275 -9.57 5.86 -2.85
C PRO A 275 -8.17 5.20 -2.85
N GLY A 276 -8.08 4.02 -2.23
CA GLY A 276 -6.83 3.28 -2.11
C GLY A 276 -6.49 2.42 -3.32
N ASP A 277 -5.26 1.87 -3.36
CA ASP A 277 -4.88 0.81 -4.30
C ASP A 277 -5.37 -0.57 -3.81
N THR A 278 -6.61 -0.61 -3.32
CA THR A 278 -7.31 -1.81 -2.86
C THR A 278 -8.12 -2.42 -4.00
N SER A 279 -7.47 -2.79 -5.09
CA SER A 279 -8.10 -3.29 -6.30
C SER A 279 -8.73 -4.68 -6.12
N ALA A 280 -9.63 -5.09 -7.03
CA ALA A 280 -10.18 -6.45 -7.08
C ALA A 280 -9.07 -7.49 -7.30
N SER A 281 -9.30 -8.75 -6.85
CA SER A 281 -8.30 -9.83 -6.99
C SER A 281 -7.87 -10.06 -8.43
N ASN A 282 -8.81 -10.01 -9.37
CA ASN A 282 -8.54 -10.23 -10.80
C ASN A 282 -7.65 -9.15 -11.46
N ARG A 283 -7.28 -8.09 -10.74
CA ARG A 283 -6.26 -7.16 -11.21
C ARG A 283 -4.89 -7.83 -11.36
N TYR A 284 -4.57 -8.77 -10.48
CA TYR A 284 -3.26 -9.42 -10.44
C TYR A 284 -3.32 -10.94 -10.56
N TYR A 285 -4.43 -11.56 -10.15
CA TYR A 285 -4.55 -13.02 -10.04
C TYR A 285 -5.81 -13.50 -10.75
N ALA A 286 -5.65 -14.40 -11.72
CA ALA A 286 -6.77 -15.09 -12.34
C ALA A 286 -7.49 -16.00 -11.32
N GLU A 287 -6.72 -16.58 -10.41
CA GLU A 287 -7.16 -17.34 -9.25
C GLU A 287 -6.40 -16.82 -8.03
N ASP A 288 -7.10 -16.55 -6.92
CA ASP A 288 -6.51 -16.03 -5.68
C ASP A 288 -6.35 -17.15 -4.66
N VAL A 289 -5.49 -16.97 -3.68
CA VAL A 289 -5.31 -17.92 -2.56
C VAL A 289 -6.49 -17.92 -1.58
N THR A 290 -7.36 -16.91 -1.64
CA THR A 290 -8.60 -16.80 -0.85
C THR A 290 -9.80 -16.72 -1.80
N GLU A 291 -11.03 -16.67 -1.23
CA GLU A 291 -12.17 -16.18 -2.01
C GLU A 291 -11.84 -14.81 -2.61
N PRO A 292 -12.12 -14.59 -3.90
CA PRO A 292 -11.69 -13.38 -4.59
C PRO A 292 -12.43 -12.14 -4.09
N PHE A 293 -11.69 -11.04 -3.95
CA PHE A 293 -12.25 -9.71 -3.77
C PHE A 293 -12.81 -9.21 -5.10
N VAL A 294 -14.11 -8.95 -5.13
CA VAL A 294 -14.84 -8.53 -6.33
C VAL A 294 -15.29 -7.08 -6.17
N LEU A 295 -14.91 -6.24 -7.12
CA LEU A 295 -15.32 -4.84 -7.16
C LEU A 295 -16.84 -4.73 -7.41
N ARG A 296 -17.52 -3.94 -6.60
CA ARG A 296 -18.94 -3.61 -6.76
C ARG A 296 -19.12 -2.10 -6.68
N ASP A 297 -19.58 -1.52 -7.74
CA ASP A 297 -19.75 -0.04 -7.84
C ASP A 297 -18.49 0.73 -7.40
N GLY A 298 -17.31 0.25 -7.80
CA GLY A 298 -16.03 0.87 -7.46
C GLY A 298 -15.57 0.66 -6.02
N ARG A 299 -16.15 -0.29 -5.28
CA ARG A 299 -15.88 -0.55 -3.87
C ARG A 299 -15.58 -2.01 -3.58
N LEU A 300 -14.86 -2.22 -2.50
CA LEU A 300 -14.68 -3.53 -1.87
C LEU A 300 -15.32 -3.54 -0.47
N ALA A 301 -15.98 -4.64 -0.16
CA ALA A 301 -16.54 -4.87 1.18
C ALA A 301 -15.42 -5.12 2.20
N VAL A 302 -15.55 -4.53 3.37
CA VAL A 302 -14.61 -4.73 4.49
C VAL A 302 -14.86 -6.11 5.10
N PRO A 303 -13.81 -6.96 5.25
CA PRO A 303 -13.97 -8.26 5.88
C PRO A 303 -14.37 -8.12 7.35
N THR A 304 -15.42 -8.86 7.75
CA THR A 304 -15.98 -8.81 9.12
C THR A 304 -15.71 -10.07 9.94
N GLY A 305 -15.09 -11.09 9.34
CA GLY A 305 -14.70 -12.31 10.06
C GLY A 305 -13.56 -12.07 11.06
N PRO A 306 -13.36 -12.96 12.05
CA PRO A 306 -12.26 -12.86 13.02
C PRO A 306 -10.89 -12.83 12.35
N GLY A 307 -9.96 -12.07 12.92
CA GLY A 307 -8.63 -11.85 12.35
C GLY A 307 -8.68 -10.91 11.15
N ILE A 308 -7.90 -11.21 10.13
CA ILE A 308 -7.92 -10.49 8.84
C ILE A 308 -9.22 -10.71 8.06
N GLY A 309 -10.11 -11.59 8.56
CA GLY A 309 -11.45 -11.82 8.01
C GLY A 309 -11.53 -12.79 6.83
N VAL A 310 -10.41 -13.35 6.40
CA VAL A 310 -10.34 -14.36 5.32
C VAL A 310 -9.51 -15.56 5.76
N VAL A 311 -9.71 -16.68 5.06
CA VAL A 311 -8.92 -17.90 5.24
C VAL A 311 -8.47 -18.37 3.86
N PRO A 312 -7.18 -18.72 3.68
CA PRO A 312 -6.73 -19.28 2.43
C PRO A 312 -7.42 -20.59 2.09
N ILE A 313 -7.72 -20.77 0.81
CA ILE A 313 -8.23 -22.01 0.24
C ILE A 313 -7.05 -22.98 0.12
N PRO A 314 -7.04 -24.13 0.85
CA PRO A 314 -5.85 -24.98 0.93
C PRO A 314 -5.38 -25.52 -0.43
N GLU A 315 -6.29 -25.75 -1.37
CA GLU A 315 -5.96 -26.23 -2.72
C GLU A 315 -5.25 -25.13 -3.52
N ASN A 316 -5.78 -23.91 -3.51
CA ASN A 316 -5.19 -22.77 -4.22
C ASN A 316 -3.81 -22.42 -3.65
N LEU A 317 -3.70 -22.40 -2.31
CA LEU A 317 -2.41 -22.14 -1.65
C LEU A 317 -1.36 -23.18 -2.04
N ARG A 318 -1.74 -24.48 -2.10
CA ARG A 318 -0.82 -25.55 -2.51
C ARG A 318 -0.44 -25.49 -3.99
N SER A 319 -1.38 -25.16 -4.87
CA SER A 319 -1.12 -25.07 -6.32
C SER A 319 -0.19 -23.92 -6.69
N MET A 320 -0.24 -22.81 -5.92
CA MET A 320 0.58 -21.62 -6.13
C MET A 320 1.92 -21.66 -5.37
N ALA A 321 2.06 -22.56 -4.39
CA ALA A 321 3.29 -22.64 -3.59
C ALA A 321 4.46 -23.18 -4.43
N VAL A 322 5.53 -22.42 -4.52
CA VAL A 322 6.80 -22.85 -5.15
C VAL A 322 7.72 -23.57 -4.15
N ALA A 323 7.57 -23.28 -2.87
CA ALA A 323 8.27 -23.94 -1.76
C ALA A 323 7.43 -23.84 -0.49
N VAL A 324 7.59 -24.81 0.39
CA VAL A 324 6.98 -24.82 1.74
C VAL A 324 8.07 -25.22 2.73
N GLU A 325 8.22 -24.45 3.79
CA GLU A 325 9.14 -24.76 4.88
C GLU A 325 8.42 -24.67 6.22
N GLU A 326 8.74 -25.61 7.11
CA GLU A 326 8.24 -25.60 8.48
C GLU A 326 9.36 -25.20 9.43
N LEU A 327 9.11 -24.17 10.24
CA LEU A 327 10.04 -23.69 11.25
C LEU A 327 9.47 -24.02 12.64
N THR A 328 10.28 -24.59 13.49
CA THR A 328 9.90 -24.93 14.87
C THR A 328 10.81 -24.21 15.86
N SER A 329 10.29 -23.96 17.08
CA SER A 329 11.14 -23.50 18.19
C SER A 329 12.20 -24.57 18.49
N SER A 330 13.47 -24.19 18.43
CA SER A 330 14.58 -25.06 18.85
C SER A 330 14.63 -25.21 20.36
#